data_a03191978b0ba825757e41f247c81e7c
#
_entry.id   a03191978b0ba825757e41f247c81e7c
#
_cell.length_a   1.000
_cell.length_b   1.000
_cell.length_c   1.000
_cell.angle_alpha   90.00
_cell.angle_beta   90.00
_cell.angle_gamma   90.00
#
_symmetry.space_group_name_H-M   'P 1'
#
loop_
_entity.id
_entity.type
_entity.pdbx_description
1 polymer ?
#
loop_
_entity_poly.entity_id
_entity_poly.type
_entity_poly.pdbx_seq_one_letter_code
_entity_poly.pdbx_strand_id
1 'polypeptide(L)'
;QAMGETQDVSLVRSEFTENLNTWIKLNNMSVVGVEPKIYTLPTKLKCICRNSKCNKPCPLAFSATNPEFAQVVDVDPRQLLRFMDSADSAQDSYLRQVFGCKSVQAEPTDFINCQKIIFQESASFIDGLEEASFENRYGVYMYTDYRLSATLKYNFEACRVTNPSTQQNYYLIRDAECVSVPRPDISEELLQHFKSVGDSCETARALVQQYYEEWMPELAIEGRPDLFGAILLTYCSVTEIPWQGGVLKGWLDTMCIGDTRTGKSQMAQKFVKAVGMGGYINGENARRTGVIGGVQRFGDSWVVTWGAIPMNDRGLLMIDEASGLEVEDIKDLSSTRSSGAVTLNKIVKGEARARTRLLWFSNPRSGRNLSDFYWRGFGAFQEFIPVMEDQARYDLVLSAAREDVDILNGIDVETHVNLGPWQALFSLAWSITSEEIKISKEVKQYVRETAKSLNEALGGGPLVVGVAVHEKLLRLSCAFAIACGAYDLKNSALELTTKHVRFAREFLEWTLNKPSMGYGDYIREFKRAQQKRADNMQFVRTLIAVHPAIKALLTATSFKGYQFQEILGIEKNESSKIMSDLITRGLLRPGSGASYIPDKLLMEIAKQMEV
;
A
#
# COMPACT_ATOMS: atom_id res chain seq x y z
N GLN A 1 -46.65 3.59 -11.07
CA GLN A 1 -46.42 4.74 -10.16
C GLN A 1 -45.10 5.33 -10.54
N ALA A 2 -45.05 6.66 -10.77
CA ALA A 2 -43.99 7.41 -11.38
C ALA A 2 -42.62 7.03 -10.79
N MET A 3 -41.71 6.56 -11.64
CA MET A 3 -40.26 6.54 -11.36
C MET A 3 -39.84 8.01 -11.25
N GLY A 4 -39.78 8.54 -10.04
CA GLY A 4 -39.16 9.83 -9.79
C GLY A 4 -37.69 9.73 -10.18
N GLU A 5 -37.18 10.73 -10.86
CA GLU A 5 -35.74 10.84 -11.18
C GLU A 5 -34.94 10.70 -9.89
N THR A 6 -34.04 9.73 -9.88
CA THR A 6 -33.15 9.45 -8.75
C THR A 6 -32.12 10.57 -8.67
N GLN A 7 -32.06 11.31 -7.59
CA GLN A 7 -31.11 12.41 -7.41
C GLN A 7 -29.74 11.86 -6.99
N ASP A 8 -28.66 12.37 -7.59
CA ASP A 8 -27.31 12.16 -7.12
C ASP A 8 -27.08 12.94 -5.82
N VAL A 9 -26.79 12.24 -4.74
CA VAL A 9 -26.61 12.84 -3.41
C VAL A 9 -25.34 12.25 -2.77
N SER A 10 -24.53 13.10 -2.15
CA SER A 10 -23.41 12.62 -1.33
C SER A 10 -23.92 11.87 -0.09
N LEU A 11 -23.13 10.95 0.45
CA LEU A 11 -23.52 10.16 1.62
C LEU A 11 -23.88 11.06 2.81
N VAL A 12 -23.06 12.11 3.03
CA VAL A 12 -23.30 13.10 4.10
C VAL A 12 -24.62 13.85 3.87
N ARG A 13 -24.89 14.32 2.65
CA ARG A 13 -26.17 14.99 2.33
C ARG A 13 -27.36 14.05 2.46
N SER A 14 -27.19 12.76 2.18
CA SER A 14 -28.26 11.77 2.35
C SER A 14 -28.74 11.63 3.80
N GLU A 15 -27.89 11.95 4.77
CA GLU A 15 -28.21 11.90 6.19
C GLU A 15 -29.04 13.09 6.66
N PHE A 16 -28.96 14.21 5.97
CA PHE A 16 -29.69 15.45 6.28
C PHE A 16 -30.96 15.64 5.45
N THR A 17 -31.21 14.76 4.46
CA THR A 17 -32.45 14.86 3.69
C THR A 17 -33.64 14.41 4.54
N GLU A 18 -34.66 15.26 4.66
CA GLU A 18 -35.90 15.00 5.39
C GLU A 18 -36.71 13.83 4.79
N ASN A 19 -36.40 13.39 3.57
CA ASN A 19 -37.10 12.34 2.86
C ASN A 19 -36.51 10.95 3.15
N LEU A 20 -36.69 10.45 4.36
CA LEU A 20 -36.59 9.03 4.66
C LEU A 20 -37.45 8.24 3.64
N ASN A 21 -36.90 7.17 3.10
CA ASN A 21 -37.56 6.26 2.15
C ASN A 21 -37.61 6.71 0.67
N THR A 22 -36.76 7.67 0.27
CA THR A 22 -36.57 8.00 -1.15
C THR A 22 -35.36 7.23 -1.72
N TRP A 23 -35.50 6.77 -2.95
CA TRP A 23 -34.35 6.16 -3.66
C TRP A 23 -33.42 7.26 -4.16
N ILE A 24 -32.15 7.12 -3.82
CA ILE A 24 -31.06 8.06 -4.14
C ILE A 24 -29.90 7.30 -4.80
N LYS A 25 -29.10 7.99 -5.58
CA LYS A 25 -27.83 7.46 -6.10
C LYS A 25 -26.69 7.87 -5.19
N LEU A 26 -25.93 6.88 -4.73
CA LEU A 26 -24.69 7.04 -3.99
C LEU A 26 -23.55 6.58 -4.87
N ASN A 27 -22.71 7.53 -5.29
CA ASN A 27 -21.62 7.27 -6.22
C ASN A 27 -20.31 6.95 -5.49
N ASN A 28 -19.51 6.04 -6.08
CA ASN A 28 -18.16 5.71 -5.63
C ASN A 28 -18.09 5.19 -4.18
N MET A 29 -19.02 4.31 -3.80
CA MET A 29 -19.06 3.69 -2.48
C MET A 29 -18.11 2.48 -2.41
N SER A 30 -17.24 2.45 -1.41
CA SER A 30 -16.30 1.35 -1.15
C SER A 30 -16.94 0.32 -0.23
N VAL A 31 -17.07 -0.92 -0.68
CA VAL A 31 -17.52 -2.05 0.16
C VAL A 31 -16.35 -2.56 0.99
N VAL A 32 -16.35 -2.26 2.28
CA VAL A 32 -15.27 -2.64 3.21
C VAL A 32 -15.46 -4.01 3.85
N GLY A 33 -16.69 -4.49 3.90
CA GLY A 33 -17.02 -5.80 4.46
C GLY A 33 -18.29 -6.39 3.90
N VAL A 34 -18.35 -7.70 3.85
CA VAL A 34 -19.50 -8.45 3.35
C VAL A 34 -19.79 -9.59 4.31
N GLU A 35 -21.06 -9.69 4.75
CA GLU A 35 -21.50 -10.82 5.57
C GLU A 35 -21.51 -12.11 4.72
N PRO A 36 -20.91 -13.21 5.20
CA PRO A 36 -20.91 -14.47 4.46
C PRO A 36 -22.31 -15.08 4.31
N LYS A 37 -23.20 -14.83 5.27
CA LYS A 37 -24.57 -15.34 5.28
C LYS A 37 -25.41 -14.66 4.23
N ILE A 38 -26.15 -15.46 3.47
CA ILE A 38 -27.15 -15.00 2.51
C ILE A 38 -28.52 -15.18 3.12
N TYR A 39 -29.36 -14.18 2.95
CA TYR A 39 -30.75 -14.21 3.38
C TYR A 39 -31.60 -14.33 2.13
N THR A 40 -32.53 -15.30 2.12
CA THR A 40 -33.55 -15.41 1.07
C THR A 40 -34.86 -14.96 1.67
N LEU A 41 -35.39 -13.85 1.18
CA LEU A 41 -36.55 -13.17 1.77
C LEU A 41 -37.71 -13.18 0.80
N PRO A 42 -38.95 -13.31 1.32
CA PRO A 42 -40.13 -13.30 0.48
C PRO A 42 -40.41 -11.89 -0.07
N THR A 43 -40.62 -11.78 -1.36
CA THR A 43 -41.06 -10.56 -2.03
C THR A 43 -42.55 -10.55 -2.30
N LYS A 44 -43.20 -11.73 -2.35
CA LYS A 44 -44.64 -11.88 -2.47
C LYS A 44 -45.18 -12.92 -1.51
N LEU A 45 -46.32 -12.64 -0.97
CA LEU A 45 -47.02 -13.51 -0.04
C LEU A 45 -48.44 -13.82 -0.56
N LYS A 46 -48.74 -15.11 -0.71
CA LYS A 46 -50.12 -15.56 -0.95
C LYS A 46 -50.84 -15.64 0.38
N CYS A 47 -51.84 -14.78 0.56
CA CYS A 47 -52.54 -14.60 1.81
C CYS A 47 -53.90 -15.28 1.81
N ILE A 48 -54.23 -16.00 2.90
CA ILE A 48 -55.44 -16.75 3.09
C ILE A 48 -55.99 -16.43 4.50
N CYS A 49 -57.31 -16.29 4.63
CA CYS A 49 -57.96 -16.14 5.94
C CYS A 49 -58.02 -17.49 6.68
N ARG A 50 -57.60 -17.54 7.94
CA ARG A 50 -57.68 -18.75 8.79
C ARG A 50 -59.09 -18.95 9.38
N ASN A 51 -59.93 -17.94 9.34
CA ASN A 51 -61.26 -18.00 9.97
C ASN A 51 -62.35 -18.22 8.92
N SER A 52 -62.80 -19.46 8.80
CA SER A 52 -63.87 -19.86 7.87
C SER A 52 -65.25 -19.23 8.21
N LYS A 53 -65.42 -18.65 9.40
CA LYS A 53 -66.62 -17.98 9.87
C LYS A 53 -66.47 -16.44 9.90
N CYS A 54 -65.55 -15.88 9.14
CA CYS A 54 -65.28 -14.47 9.12
C CYS A 54 -66.36 -13.71 8.32
N ASN A 55 -67.12 -12.86 8.99
CA ASN A 55 -68.15 -12.02 8.39
C ASN A 55 -67.73 -10.56 8.21
N LYS A 56 -66.46 -10.26 8.31
CA LYS A 56 -65.93 -8.90 8.11
C LYS A 56 -65.79 -8.60 6.62
N PRO A 57 -66.04 -7.36 6.18
CA PRO A 57 -65.73 -6.93 4.82
C PRO A 57 -64.23 -6.91 4.62
N CYS A 58 -63.68 -8.03 4.21
CA CYS A 58 -62.22 -8.24 4.02
C CYS A 58 -62.03 -8.92 2.67
N PRO A 59 -61.02 -8.52 1.88
CA PRO A 59 -60.72 -9.15 0.61
C PRO A 59 -60.47 -10.66 0.71
N LEU A 60 -60.09 -11.15 1.88
CA LEU A 60 -59.76 -12.56 2.15
C LEU A 60 -60.92 -13.34 2.80
N ALA A 61 -62.11 -12.75 2.98
CA ALA A 61 -63.18 -13.34 3.81
C ALA A 61 -63.58 -14.78 3.40
N PHE A 62 -63.55 -15.12 2.14
CA PHE A 62 -63.92 -16.44 1.63
C PHE A 62 -62.69 -17.34 1.26
N SER A 63 -61.46 -16.87 1.45
CA SER A 63 -60.28 -17.60 1.03
C SER A 63 -59.99 -18.87 1.85
N ALA A 64 -60.51 -18.96 3.09
CA ALA A 64 -60.35 -20.16 3.93
C ALA A 64 -61.13 -21.36 3.41
N THR A 65 -62.27 -21.12 2.74
CA THR A 65 -63.12 -22.16 2.14
C THR A 65 -62.89 -22.32 0.64
N ASN A 66 -62.42 -21.26 -0.02
CA ASN A 66 -62.16 -21.22 -1.46
C ASN A 66 -60.77 -20.64 -1.72
N PRO A 67 -59.73 -21.46 -1.90
CA PRO A 67 -58.33 -20.99 -2.12
C PRO A 67 -58.17 -20.08 -3.33
N GLU A 68 -59.06 -20.08 -4.29
CA GLU A 68 -59.07 -19.19 -5.45
C GLU A 68 -59.29 -17.70 -5.08
N PHE A 69 -59.83 -17.40 -3.88
CA PHE A 69 -59.93 -16.05 -3.33
C PHE A 69 -58.69 -15.63 -2.52
N ALA A 70 -57.61 -16.42 -2.54
CA ALA A 70 -56.34 -16.01 -1.96
C ALA A 70 -55.79 -14.77 -2.70
N GLN A 71 -55.25 -13.84 -1.95
CA GLN A 71 -54.60 -12.66 -2.53
C GLN A 71 -53.07 -12.78 -2.48
N VAL A 72 -52.43 -12.38 -3.54
CA VAL A 72 -50.97 -12.20 -3.57
C VAL A 72 -50.69 -10.74 -3.24
N VAL A 73 -49.88 -10.53 -2.22
CA VAL A 73 -49.49 -9.20 -1.73
C VAL A 73 -47.98 -9.06 -1.92
N ASP A 74 -47.57 -7.97 -2.54
CA ASP A 74 -46.18 -7.60 -2.63
C ASP A 74 -45.67 -7.13 -1.25
N VAL A 75 -44.52 -7.63 -0.85
CA VAL A 75 -43.85 -7.19 0.39
C VAL A 75 -43.11 -5.89 0.10
N ASP A 76 -43.41 -4.85 0.87
CA ASP A 76 -42.65 -3.60 0.80
C ASP A 76 -41.19 -3.89 1.12
N PRO A 77 -40.23 -3.50 0.23
CA PRO A 77 -38.80 -3.71 0.45
C PRO A 77 -38.31 -3.25 1.84
N ARG A 78 -38.88 -2.19 2.38
CA ARG A 78 -38.57 -1.67 3.72
C ARG A 78 -38.90 -2.64 4.85
N GLN A 79 -39.84 -3.56 4.64
CA GLN A 79 -40.18 -4.59 5.60
C GLN A 79 -39.22 -5.78 5.56
N LEU A 80 -38.41 -5.93 4.50
CA LEU A 80 -37.43 -7.01 4.38
C LEU A 80 -36.43 -7.02 5.55
N LEU A 81 -36.07 -5.86 6.10
CA LEU A 81 -35.21 -5.79 7.28
C LEU A 81 -35.79 -6.52 8.50
N ARG A 82 -37.09 -6.42 8.69
CA ARG A 82 -37.80 -7.10 9.80
C ARG A 82 -37.76 -8.62 9.61
N PHE A 83 -37.93 -9.09 8.37
CA PHE A 83 -37.86 -10.53 8.05
C PHE A 83 -36.48 -11.11 8.23
N MET A 84 -35.39 -10.30 8.12
CA MET A 84 -34.05 -10.75 8.38
C MET A 84 -33.77 -11.04 9.86
N ASP A 85 -34.40 -10.30 10.77
CA ASP A 85 -34.18 -10.43 12.22
C ASP A 85 -35.10 -11.50 12.85
N SER A 86 -36.33 -11.65 12.39
CA SER A 86 -37.26 -12.67 12.88
C SER A 86 -38.40 -12.91 11.88
N ALA A 87 -38.21 -13.87 10.98
CA ALA A 87 -39.11 -14.08 9.85
C ALA A 87 -40.60 -14.28 10.24
N ASP A 88 -40.88 -15.19 11.17
CA ASP A 88 -42.27 -15.55 11.49
C ASP A 88 -43.02 -14.41 12.20
N SER A 89 -42.43 -13.81 13.24
CA SER A 89 -43.09 -12.72 13.99
C SER A 89 -43.20 -11.44 13.16
N ALA A 90 -42.23 -11.17 12.28
CA ALA A 90 -42.25 -10.04 11.38
C ALA A 90 -43.32 -10.20 10.30
N GLN A 91 -43.44 -11.40 9.73
CA GLN A 91 -44.49 -11.73 8.76
C GLN A 91 -45.88 -11.57 9.34
N ASP A 92 -46.14 -12.11 10.53
CA ASP A 92 -47.44 -11.95 11.24
C ASP A 92 -47.73 -10.48 11.54
N SER A 93 -46.77 -9.69 11.96
CA SER A 93 -46.93 -8.26 12.21
C SER A 93 -47.27 -7.50 10.93
N TYR A 94 -46.57 -7.79 9.82
CA TYR A 94 -46.82 -7.19 8.51
C TYR A 94 -48.23 -7.50 8.01
N LEU A 95 -48.67 -8.76 8.09
CA LEU A 95 -50.00 -9.19 7.66
C LEU A 95 -51.11 -8.54 8.49
N ARG A 96 -50.91 -8.40 9.80
CA ARG A 96 -51.84 -7.67 10.67
C ARG A 96 -51.97 -6.22 10.26
N GLN A 97 -50.89 -5.59 9.85
CA GLN A 97 -50.92 -4.20 9.38
C GLN A 97 -51.62 -4.06 8.03
N VAL A 98 -51.37 -4.95 7.08
CA VAL A 98 -51.96 -4.92 5.73
C VAL A 98 -53.48 -5.22 5.77
N PHE A 99 -53.89 -6.24 6.50
CA PHE A 99 -55.27 -6.71 6.50
C PHE A 99 -56.09 -6.29 7.74
N GLY A 100 -55.47 -5.65 8.71
CA GLY A 100 -56.12 -5.30 9.97
C GLY A 100 -56.65 -6.49 10.77
N CYS A 101 -56.15 -7.72 10.53
CA CYS A 101 -56.67 -8.96 11.05
C CYS A 101 -55.59 -9.92 11.51
N LYS A 102 -55.84 -10.63 12.64
CA LYS A 102 -54.93 -11.64 13.18
C LYS A 102 -55.10 -13.04 12.57
N SER A 103 -56.16 -13.24 11.78
CA SER A 103 -56.53 -14.55 11.23
C SER A 103 -55.98 -14.79 9.83
N VAL A 104 -55.03 -14.02 9.38
CA VAL A 104 -54.38 -14.17 8.06
C VAL A 104 -53.20 -15.16 8.17
N GLN A 105 -53.17 -16.11 7.25
CA GLN A 105 -52.02 -16.97 6.99
C GLN A 105 -51.43 -16.59 5.65
N ALA A 106 -50.09 -16.59 5.54
CA ALA A 106 -49.40 -16.31 4.31
C ALA A 106 -48.42 -17.44 3.95
N GLU A 107 -48.35 -17.69 2.66
CA GLU A 107 -47.36 -18.57 2.07
C GLU A 107 -46.47 -17.76 1.13
N PRO A 108 -45.13 -17.78 1.28
CA PRO A 108 -44.24 -17.11 0.35
C PRO A 108 -44.35 -17.71 -1.05
N THR A 109 -44.42 -16.88 -2.08
CA THR A 109 -44.50 -17.31 -3.49
C THR A 109 -43.31 -16.89 -4.31
N ASP A 110 -42.75 -15.71 -4.02
CA ASP A 110 -41.57 -15.20 -4.66
C ASP A 110 -40.53 -14.79 -3.64
N PHE A 111 -39.25 -14.89 -4.02
CA PHE A 111 -38.13 -14.63 -3.13
C PHE A 111 -37.06 -13.75 -3.79
N ILE A 112 -36.31 -13.03 -2.96
CA ILE A 112 -35.09 -12.32 -3.35
C ILE A 112 -33.94 -12.67 -2.41
N ASN A 113 -32.76 -12.75 -2.96
CA ASN A 113 -31.57 -12.90 -2.13
C ASN A 113 -31.10 -11.54 -1.61
N CYS A 114 -30.68 -11.51 -0.36
CA CYS A 114 -30.15 -10.32 0.29
C CYS A 114 -28.80 -10.60 0.92
N GLN A 115 -27.92 -9.62 0.79
CA GLN A 115 -26.57 -9.65 1.34
C GLN A 115 -26.36 -8.42 2.22
N LYS A 116 -25.96 -8.63 3.49
CA LYS A 116 -25.57 -7.51 4.36
C LYS A 116 -24.14 -7.10 4.05
N ILE A 117 -23.95 -5.79 3.94
CA ILE A 117 -22.64 -5.21 3.63
C ILE A 117 -22.32 -4.06 4.58
N ILE A 118 -21.04 -3.80 4.72
CA ILE A 118 -20.49 -2.60 5.34
C ILE A 118 -19.79 -1.82 4.24
N PHE A 119 -20.14 -0.54 4.10
CA PHE A 119 -19.57 0.32 3.08
C PHE A 119 -19.26 1.70 3.64
N GLN A 120 -18.41 2.44 2.94
CA GLN A 120 -18.06 3.83 3.24
C GLN A 120 -17.91 4.60 1.94
N GLU A 121 -17.99 5.92 2.02
CA GLU A 121 -17.67 6.78 0.90
C GLU A 121 -16.19 6.65 0.57
N SER A 122 -15.86 6.44 -0.70
CA SER A 122 -14.45 6.46 -1.11
C SER A 122 -13.92 7.87 -0.90
N ALA A 123 -12.85 7.98 -0.12
CA ALA A 123 -12.13 9.24 0.00
C ALA A 123 -11.60 9.64 -1.38
N SER A 124 -12.35 10.46 -2.08
CA SER A 124 -11.81 11.21 -3.20
C SER A 124 -11.33 12.54 -2.65
N PHE A 125 -10.08 12.90 -2.93
CA PHE A 125 -9.53 14.21 -2.59
C PHE A 125 -10.24 15.38 -3.31
N ILE A 126 -11.37 15.13 -4.00
CA ILE A 126 -11.93 16.04 -4.99
C ILE A 126 -12.52 17.30 -4.37
N ASP A 127 -13.07 17.25 -3.17
CA ASP A 127 -13.63 18.46 -2.53
C ASP A 127 -13.43 18.41 -1.01
N GLY A 128 -12.38 19.04 -0.54
CA GLY A 128 -12.14 19.35 0.86
C GLY A 128 -12.30 18.16 1.82
N LEU A 129 -11.24 17.77 2.48
CA LEU A 129 -11.18 16.76 3.56
C LEU A 129 -12.26 16.89 4.66
N GLU A 130 -13.07 17.94 4.62
CA GLU A 130 -14.06 18.27 5.63
C GLU A 130 -15.42 17.58 5.41
N GLU A 131 -15.73 17.05 4.22
CA GLU A 131 -17.05 16.47 3.91
C GLU A 131 -17.05 14.95 3.68
N ALA A 132 -15.92 14.28 3.62
CA ALA A 132 -15.89 12.82 3.44
C ALA A 132 -16.12 12.09 4.77
N SER A 133 -17.26 11.44 4.90
CA SER A 133 -17.52 10.59 6.05
C SER A 133 -16.86 9.23 5.88
N PHE A 134 -15.76 9.00 6.60
CA PHE A 134 -15.08 7.69 6.69
C PHE A 134 -15.82 6.72 7.63
N GLU A 135 -16.97 7.06 8.11
CA GLU A 135 -17.76 6.19 8.98
C GLU A 135 -18.35 5.03 8.18
N ASN A 136 -18.27 3.85 8.77
CA ASN A 136 -18.91 2.67 8.22
C ASN A 136 -20.43 2.83 8.22
N ARG A 137 -21.05 2.55 7.08
CA ARG A 137 -22.49 2.47 6.91
C ARG A 137 -22.91 1.04 6.64
N TYR A 138 -24.11 0.71 7.03
CA TYR A 138 -24.67 -0.63 6.90
C TYR A 138 -25.65 -0.66 5.73
N GLY A 139 -25.48 -1.62 4.84
CA GLY A 139 -26.33 -1.82 3.69
C GLY A 139 -26.89 -3.23 3.61
N VAL A 140 -28.04 -3.35 2.96
CA VAL A 140 -28.65 -4.61 2.55
C VAL A 140 -28.85 -4.56 1.05
N TYR A 141 -28.06 -5.32 0.34
CA TYR A 141 -28.13 -5.43 -1.11
C TYR A 141 -29.08 -6.55 -1.52
N MET A 142 -30.09 -6.19 -2.27
CA MET A 142 -31.09 -7.10 -2.84
C MET A 142 -30.62 -7.49 -4.26
N TYR A 143 -30.44 -8.77 -4.54
CA TYR A 143 -29.87 -9.21 -5.80
C TYR A 143 -30.53 -10.48 -6.34
N THR A 144 -30.53 -10.60 -7.66
CA THR A 144 -30.93 -11.82 -8.39
C THR A 144 -29.72 -12.50 -9.00
N ASP A 145 -28.77 -11.73 -9.54
CA ASP A 145 -27.75 -12.20 -10.47
C ASP A 145 -26.35 -12.29 -9.86
N TYR A 146 -25.90 -11.30 -9.12
CA TYR A 146 -24.54 -11.29 -8.57
C TYR A 146 -24.46 -10.73 -7.16
N ARG A 147 -23.44 -11.14 -6.43
CA ARG A 147 -23.10 -10.70 -5.08
C ARG A 147 -22.05 -9.60 -5.12
N LEU A 148 -22.11 -8.69 -4.16
CA LEU A 148 -21.06 -7.71 -3.97
C LEU A 148 -19.81 -8.35 -3.34
N SER A 149 -18.68 -7.86 -3.76
CA SER A 149 -17.38 -8.26 -3.21
C SER A 149 -16.79 -7.12 -2.38
N ALA A 150 -16.21 -7.45 -1.25
CA ALA A 150 -15.43 -6.49 -0.48
C ALA A 150 -14.19 -6.03 -1.29
N THR A 151 -13.69 -4.84 -0.95
CA THR A 151 -12.58 -4.15 -1.62
C THR A 151 -12.88 -3.55 -2.99
N LEU A 152 -14.10 -3.75 -3.51
CA LEU A 152 -14.53 -3.10 -4.74
C LEU A 152 -15.38 -1.86 -4.46
N LYS A 153 -15.44 -0.99 -5.46
CA LYS A 153 -16.24 0.24 -5.43
C LYS A 153 -17.46 0.08 -6.32
N TYR A 154 -18.56 0.68 -5.88
CA TYR A 154 -19.83 0.58 -6.56
C TYR A 154 -20.56 1.92 -6.55
N ASN A 155 -21.35 2.16 -7.59
CA ASN A 155 -22.43 3.14 -7.57
C ASN A 155 -23.68 2.42 -7.11
N PHE A 156 -24.32 2.90 -6.06
CA PHE A 156 -25.53 2.31 -5.51
C PHE A 156 -26.76 3.11 -5.85
N GLU A 157 -27.87 2.41 -6.14
CA GLU A 157 -29.20 2.96 -6.02
C GLU A 157 -29.77 2.48 -4.69
N ALA A 158 -29.87 3.38 -3.72
CA ALA A 158 -30.14 3.04 -2.33
C ALA A 158 -31.28 3.87 -1.72
N CYS A 159 -31.91 3.32 -0.69
CA CYS A 159 -32.90 3.99 0.10
C CYS A 159 -32.55 3.87 1.58
N ARG A 160 -32.47 5.00 2.28
CA ARG A 160 -32.22 5.00 3.72
C ARG A 160 -33.46 4.57 4.49
N VAL A 161 -33.31 3.59 5.35
CA VAL A 161 -34.37 3.08 6.22
C VAL A 161 -33.83 2.86 7.63
N THR A 162 -34.74 2.99 8.62
CA THR A 162 -34.41 2.69 10.02
C THR A 162 -35.02 1.34 10.38
N ASN A 163 -34.22 0.44 10.92
CA ASN A 163 -34.72 -0.82 11.46
C ASN A 163 -35.53 -0.53 12.73
N PRO A 164 -36.84 -0.84 12.76
CA PRO A 164 -37.68 -0.49 13.90
C PRO A 164 -37.34 -1.22 15.19
N SER A 165 -36.68 -2.39 15.10
CA SER A 165 -36.32 -3.21 16.25
C SER A 165 -35.03 -2.74 16.93
N THR A 166 -34.01 -2.37 16.11
CA THR A 166 -32.69 -1.99 16.60
C THR A 166 -32.42 -0.49 16.60
N GLN A 167 -33.33 0.29 15.98
CA GLN A 167 -33.19 1.74 15.75
C GLN A 167 -31.92 2.11 14.95
N GLN A 168 -31.28 1.13 14.27
CA GLN A 168 -30.18 1.37 13.40
C GLN A 168 -30.62 1.80 12.00
N ASN A 169 -29.89 2.72 11.42
CA ASN A 169 -30.07 3.13 10.04
C ASN A 169 -29.35 2.15 9.10
N TYR A 170 -30.06 1.75 8.06
CA TYR A 170 -29.56 0.91 6.97
C TYR A 170 -29.85 1.58 5.63
N TYR A 171 -29.07 1.18 4.63
CA TYR A 171 -29.34 1.50 3.23
C TYR A 171 -29.82 0.22 2.54
N LEU A 172 -31.06 0.21 2.08
CA LEU A 172 -31.54 -0.81 1.15
C LEU A 172 -31.00 -0.47 -0.23
N ILE A 173 -30.28 -1.40 -0.84
CA ILE A 173 -29.65 -1.22 -2.14
C ILE A 173 -30.35 -2.14 -3.12
N ARG A 174 -30.97 -1.57 -4.14
CA ARG A 174 -31.69 -2.33 -5.18
C ARG A 174 -30.87 -2.54 -6.43
N ASP A 175 -29.89 -1.67 -6.66
CA ASP A 175 -28.96 -1.76 -7.79
C ASP A 175 -27.55 -1.33 -7.36
N ALA A 176 -26.54 -1.99 -7.96
CA ALA A 176 -25.15 -1.75 -7.64
C ALA A 176 -24.28 -1.96 -8.90
N GLU A 177 -23.79 -0.87 -9.45
CA GLU A 177 -22.89 -0.89 -10.59
C GLU A 177 -21.44 -0.85 -10.10
N CYS A 178 -20.62 -1.85 -10.49
CA CYS A 178 -19.20 -1.88 -10.13
C CYS A 178 -18.44 -0.76 -10.85
N VAL A 179 -17.82 0.12 -10.07
CA VAL A 179 -16.92 1.17 -10.59
C VAL A 179 -15.56 0.52 -10.84
N SER A 180 -15.40 -0.14 -11.99
CA SER A 180 -14.07 -0.52 -12.46
C SER A 180 -13.29 0.75 -12.80
N VAL A 181 -11.98 0.78 -12.54
CA VAL A 181 -11.13 1.81 -13.17
C VAL A 181 -11.23 1.57 -14.67
N PRO A 182 -12.00 2.36 -15.42
CA PRO A 182 -12.15 2.11 -16.84
C PRO A 182 -10.77 2.24 -17.47
N ARG A 183 -10.42 1.34 -18.39
CA ARG A 183 -9.24 1.54 -19.22
C ARG A 183 -9.46 2.87 -19.95
N PRO A 184 -8.56 3.85 -19.78
CA PRO A 184 -8.80 5.16 -20.36
C PRO A 184 -8.83 5.04 -21.89
N ASP A 185 -9.69 5.83 -22.53
CA ASP A 185 -9.62 6.03 -23.96
C ASP A 185 -8.41 6.92 -24.26
N ILE A 186 -7.31 6.29 -24.67
CA ILE A 186 -6.03 6.96 -24.90
C ILE A 186 -5.83 7.14 -26.38
N SER A 187 -5.70 8.39 -26.81
CA SER A 187 -5.31 8.72 -28.16
C SER A 187 -3.78 8.76 -28.34
N GLU A 188 -3.33 8.56 -29.59
CA GLU A 188 -1.90 8.75 -29.92
C GLU A 188 -1.43 10.18 -29.61
N GLU A 189 -2.29 11.18 -29.79
CA GLU A 189 -1.98 12.59 -29.49
C GLU A 189 -1.68 12.82 -28.03
N LEU A 190 -2.40 12.14 -27.13
CA LEU A 190 -2.20 12.23 -25.71
C LEU A 190 -0.84 11.63 -25.30
N LEU A 191 -0.48 10.47 -25.83
CA LEU A 191 0.83 9.85 -25.57
C LEU A 191 1.96 10.61 -26.25
N GLN A 192 1.70 11.34 -27.34
CA GLN A 192 2.71 12.08 -28.09
C GLN A 192 3.42 13.15 -27.25
N HIS A 193 2.69 13.82 -26.31
CA HIS A 193 3.32 14.76 -25.40
C HIS A 193 4.42 14.06 -24.58
N PHE A 194 4.08 12.98 -23.90
CA PHE A 194 5.03 12.22 -23.05
C PHE A 194 6.16 11.60 -23.85
N LYS A 195 5.86 11.09 -25.05
CA LYS A 195 6.85 10.53 -25.97
C LYS A 195 7.84 11.59 -26.43
N SER A 196 7.35 12.77 -26.81
CA SER A 196 8.20 13.90 -27.22
C SER A 196 9.15 14.34 -26.09
N VAL A 197 8.65 14.45 -24.88
CA VAL A 197 9.48 14.75 -23.70
C VAL A 197 10.45 13.62 -23.41
N GLY A 198 9.98 12.38 -23.44
CA GLY A 198 10.82 11.21 -23.25
C GLY A 198 11.96 11.14 -24.27
N ASP A 199 11.69 11.41 -25.55
CA ASP A 199 12.70 11.38 -26.62
C ASP A 199 13.72 12.53 -26.52
N SER A 200 13.28 13.71 -26.07
CA SER A 200 14.15 14.88 -25.93
C SER A 200 15.13 14.80 -24.74
N CYS A 201 14.81 14.03 -23.73
CA CYS A 201 15.63 13.93 -22.51
C CYS A 201 16.66 12.82 -22.59
N GLU A 202 17.93 13.15 -22.31
CA GLU A 202 19.05 12.20 -22.30
C GLU A 202 19.27 11.56 -20.93
N THR A 203 18.80 12.17 -19.84
CA THR A 203 18.97 11.70 -18.46
C THR A 203 17.64 11.66 -17.71
N ALA A 204 17.56 10.80 -16.70
CA ALA A 204 16.42 10.74 -15.80
C ALA A 204 16.15 12.08 -15.11
N ARG A 205 17.23 12.79 -14.74
CA ARG A 205 17.11 14.09 -14.08
C ARG A 205 16.50 15.15 -15.01
N ALA A 206 16.90 15.15 -16.29
CA ALA A 206 16.34 16.10 -17.27
C ALA A 206 14.84 15.84 -17.48
N LEU A 207 14.42 14.58 -17.62
CA LEU A 207 13.02 14.19 -17.74
C LEU A 207 12.19 14.64 -16.53
N VAL A 208 12.67 14.30 -15.34
CA VAL A 208 11.99 14.67 -14.09
C VAL A 208 11.92 16.18 -13.92
N GLN A 209 13.00 16.90 -14.24
CA GLN A 209 13.06 18.35 -14.16
C GLN A 209 12.05 19.02 -15.10
N GLN A 210 11.94 18.54 -16.34
CA GLN A 210 11.01 19.09 -17.32
C GLN A 210 9.54 18.90 -16.87
N TYR A 211 9.18 17.73 -16.36
CA TYR A 211 7.85 17.52 -15.82
C TYR A 211 7.61 18.28 -14.52
N TYR A 212 8.63 18.42 -13.69
CA TYR A 212 8.53 19.22 -12.47
C TYR A 212 8.24 20.70 -12.78
N GLU A 213 8.87 21.26 -13.80
CA GLU A 213 8.60 22.63 -14.26
C GLU A 213 7.17 22.78 -14.82
N GLU A 214 6.66 21.77 -15.53
CA GLU A 214 5.28 21.75 -15.99
C GLU A 214 4.28 21.73 -14.81
N TRP A 215 4.60 20.97 -13.74
CA TRP A 215 3.75 20.84 -12.56
C TRP A 215 3.92 21.94 -11.51
N MET A 216 4.94 22.79 -11.64
CA MET A 216 5.27 23.82 -10.66
C MET A 216 4.07 24.73 -10.33
N PRO A 217 3.26 25.18 -11.31
CA PRO A 217 2.09 25.99 -11.03
C PRO A 217 1.12 25.35 -10.04
N GLU A 218 0.90 24.05 -10.14
CA GLU A 218 -0.03 23.31 -9.28
C GLU A 218 0.57 23.01 -7.90
N LEU A 219 1.87 22.68 -7.87
CA LEU A 219 2.55 22.28 -6.64
C LEU A 219 2.95 23.47 -5.77
N ALA A 220 3.38 24.58 -6.39
CA ALA A 220 3.91 25.77 -5.73
C ALA A 220 4.98 25.46 -4.66
N ILE A 221 5.87 24.51 -4.93
CA ILE A 221 6.98 24.09 -4.07
C ILE A 221 8.23 23.98 -4.93
N GLU A 222 9.23 24.83 -4.66
CA GLU A 222 10.49 24.87 -5.40
C GLU A 222 11.56 23.94 -4.83
N GLY A 223 12.55 23.60 -5.66
CA GLY A 223 13.78 22.96 -5.24
C GLY A 223 13.72 21.44 -5.01
N ARG A 224 12.58 20.78 -5.28
CA ARG A 224 12.39 19.35 -4.96
C ARG A 224 11.99 18.47 -6.16
N PRO A 225 12.73 18.53 -7.29
CA PRO A 225 12.45 17.64 -8.42
C PRO A 225 12.67 16.16 -8.09
N ASP A 226 13.55 15.83 -7.15
CA ASP A 226 13.77 14.47 -6.65
C ASP A 226 12.52 13.87 -6.01
N LEU A 227 11.85 14.63 -5.14
CA LEU A 227 10.62 14.21 -4.49
C LEU A 227 9.46 14.11 -5.49
N PHE A 228 9.32 15.11 -6.35
CA PHE A 228 8.34 15.08 -7.44
C PHE A 228 8.52 13.85 -8.32
N GLY A 229 9.77 13.55 -8.74
CA GLY A 229 10.09 12.40 -9.56
C GLY A 229 9.71 11.07 -8.88
N ALA A 230 9.93 10.96 -7.57
CA ALA A 230 9.54 9.76 -6.82
C ALA A 230 8.02 9.59 -6.75
N ILE A 231 7.27 10.67 -6.53
CA ILE A 231 5.80 10.65 -6.57
C ILE A 231 5.31 10.28 -7.96
N LEU A 232 5.81 10.94 -9.00
CA LEU A 232 5.48 10.68 -10.40
C LEU A 232 5.73 9.21 -10.79
N LEU A 233 6.92 8.68 -10.49
CA LEU A 233 7.26 7.29 -10.79
C LEU A 233 6.39 6.29 -10.03
N THR A 234 5.99 6.63 -8.80
CA THR A 234 5.06 5.79 -8.05
C THR A 234 3.69 5.73 -8.76
N TYR A 235 3.18 6.85 -9.26
CA TYR A 235 1.96 6.89 -10.08
C TYR A 235 2.11 6.14 -11.41
N CYS A 236 3.25 6.29 -12.08
CA CYS A 236 3.55 5.62 -13.35
C CYS A 236 3.88 4.13 -13.20
N SER A 237 4.00 3.59 -11.99
CA SER A 237 4.35 2.19 -11.80
C SER A 237 3.20 1.27 -12.22
N VAL A 238 3.54 0.14 -12.84
CA VAL A 238 2.59 -0.88 -13.28
C VAL A 238 2.23 -1.82 -12.11
N THR A 239 1.24 -2.68 -12.29
CA THR A 239 0.83 -3.60 -11.22
C THR A 239 1.67 -4.87 -11.22
N GLU A 240 2.00 -5.42 -12.38
CA GLU A 240 2.67 -6.72 -12.55
C GLU A 240 3.67 -6.64 -13.70
N ILE A 241 4.81 -7.35 -13.58
CA ILE A 241 5.88 -7.37 -14.60
C ILE A 241 6.23 -8.82 -14.95
N PRO A 242 6.27 -9.21 -16.24
CA PRO A 242 6.65 -10.56 -16.65
C PRO A 242 8.18 -10.74 -16.53
N TRP A 243 8.63 -11.73 -15.79
CA TRP A 243 10.05 -12.00 -15.60
C TRP A 243 10.33 -13.49 -15.41
N GLN A 244 11.26 -14.05 -16.20
CA GLN A 244 11.77 -15.43 -16.06
C GLN A 244 10.67 -16.52 -16.00
N GLY A 245 9.60 -16.36 -16.77
CA GLY A 245 8.49 -17.31 -16.80
C GLY A 245 7.47 -17.16 -15.67
N GLY A 246 7.64 -16.16 -14.81
CA GLY A 246 6.70 -15.79 -13.76
C GLY A 246 6.29 -14.33 -13.85
N VAL A 247 5.61 -13.87 -12.81
CA VAL A 247 5.15 -12.48 -12.66
C VAL A 247 5.75 -11.91 -11.37
N LEU A 248 6.40 -10.74 -11.50
CA LEU A 248 6.93 -9.96 -10.38
C LEU A 248 5.96 -8.85 -9.99
N LYS A 249 6.06 -8.42 -8.74
CA LYS A 249 5.51 -7.16 -8.24
C LYS A 249 5.97 -6.01 -9.13
N GLY A 250 5.03 -5.19 -9.61
CA GLY A 250 5.31 -4.03 -10.46
C GLY A 250 5.10 -2.68 -9.76
N TRP A 251 4.24 -2.61 -8.72
CA TRP A 251 3.96 -1.38 -7.99
C TRP A 251 5.11 -0.96 -7.09
N LEU A 252 5.31 0.35 -6.98
CA LEU A 252 6.37 0.94 -6.16
C LEU A 252 5.90 1.19 -4.72
N ASP A 253 6.88 1.10 -3.83
CA ASP A 253 6.80 1.41 -2.42
C ASP A 253 7.85 2.48 -2.09
N THR A 254 7.39 3.71 -1.89
CA THR A 254 8.22 4.91 -1.83
C THR A 254 8.12 5.56 -0.46
N MET A 255 9.27 5.83 0.16
CA MET A 255 9.39 6.49 1.45
C MET A 255 10.12 7.82 1.34
N CYS A 256 9.55 8.87 1.89
CA CYS A 256 10.21 10.14 2.12
C CYS A 256 10.31 10.42 3.62
N ILE A 257 11.53 10.42 4.16
CA ILE A 257 11.81 10.78 5.55
C ILE A 257 12.45 12.15 5.61
N GLY A 258 12.02 13.00 6.53
CA GLY A 258 12.59 14.34 6.53
C GLY A 258 12.20 15.19 7.73
N ASP A 259 12.84 16.35 7.77
CA ASP A 259 12.59 17.38 8.77
C ASP A 259 11.16 17.94 8.65
N THR A 260 10.68 18.52 9.72
CA THR A 260 9.41 19.25 9.72
C THR A 260 9.50 20.50 8.84
N ARG A 261 8.38 20.85 8.17
CA ARG A 261 8.24 22.04 7.31
C ARG A 261 9.17 22.05 6.09
N THR A 262 9.47 20.89 5.52
CA THR A 262 10.23 20.76 4.25
C THR A 262 9.34 20.59 3.01
N GLY A 263 8.02 20.78 3.14
CA GLY A 263 7.08 20.68 2.03
C GLY A 263 6.82 19.24 1.54
N LYS A 264 7.41 18.21 2.17
CA LYS A 264 7.32 16.82 1.69
C LYS A 264 5.88 16.32 1.56
N SER A 265 5.11 16.39 2.63
CA SER A 265 3.70 15.94 2.62
C SER A 265 2.83 16.87 1.79
N GLN A 266 3.09 18.19 1.84
CA GLN A 266 2.33 19.18 1.10
C GLN A 266 2.42 18.96 -0.42
N MET A 267 3.60 18.66 -0.97
CA MET A 267 3.77 18.35 -2.39
C MET A 267 2.93 17.15 -2.79
N ALA A 268 3.02 16.06 -2.03
CA ALA A 268 2.27 14.85 -2.32
C ALA A 268 0.76 15.05 -2.19
N GLN A 269 0.29 15.75 -1.15
CA GLN A 269 -1.13 16.08 -0.97
C GLN A 269 -1.67 16.90 -2.14
N LYS A 270 -0.95 17.95 -2.56
CA LYS A 270 -1.32 18.76 -3.72
C LYS A 270 -1.36 17.92 -5.00
N PHE A 271 -0.35 17.07 -5.21
CA PHE A 271 -0.30 16.18 -6.38
C PHE A 271 -1.49 15.20 -6.39
N VAL A 272 -1.72 14.47 -5.28
CA VAL A 272 -2.84 13.51 -5.17
C VAL A 272 -4.19 14.20 -5.34
N LYS A 273 -4.36 15.39 -4.74
CA LYS A 273 -5.58 16.20 -4.87
C LYS A 273 -5.80 16.66 -6.31
N ALA A 274 -4.78 17.18 -6.97
CA ALA A 274 -4.88 17.63 -8.35
C ALA A 274 -5.23 16.47 -9.31
N VAL A 275 -4.54 15.34 -9.18
CA VAL A 275 -4.82 14.15 -10.00
C VAL A 275 -6.19 13.55 -9.71
N GLY A 276 -6.70 13.66 -8.48
CA GLY A 276 -7.97 13.06 -8.07
C GLY A 276 -7.97 11.53 -8.02
N MET A 277 -6.79 10.91 -8.00
CA MET A 277 -6.61 9.45 -7.96
C MET A 277 -5.71 9.05 -6.79
N GLY A 278 -6.19 8.15 -5.94
CA GLY A 278 -5.46 7.64 -4.78
C GLY A 278 -6.22 7.85 -3.47
N GLY A 279 -5.79 7.14 -2.42
CA GLY A 279 -6.28 7.26 -1.06
C GLY A 279 -5.28 8.00 -0.16
N TYR A 280 -5.76 8.44 0.99
CA TYR A 280 -4.96 9.11 2.02
C TYR A 280 -5.30 8.56 3.40
N ILE A 281 -4.28 8.35 4.22
CA ILE A 281 -4.44 8.13 5.65
C ILE A 281 -3.38 8.92 6.44
N ASN A 282 -3.75 9.34 7.64
CA ASN A 282 -2.81 9.90 8.61
C ASN A 282 -2.37 8.78 9.57
N GLY A 283 -1.06 8.49 9.63
CA GLY A 283 -0.48 7.44 10.44
C GLY A 283 -0.63 7.65 11.95
N GLU A 284 -0.73 8.89 12.43
CA GLU A 284 -0.95 9.18 13.85
C GLU A 284 -2.30 8.64 14.36
N ASN A 285 -3.31 8.66 13.49
CA ASN A 285 -4.66 8.21 13.81
C ASN A 285 -4.95 6.78 13.30
N ALA A 286 -4.02 6.20 12.56
CA ALA A 286 -4.18 4.87 11.98
C ALA A 286 -3.67 3.78 12.94
N ARG A 287 -4.35 2.64 12.91
CA ARG A 287 -3.92 1.40 13.58
C ARG A 287 -3.96 0.27 12.55
N ARG A 288 -3.34 -0.86 12.86
CA ARG A 288 -3.30 -2.04 12.00
C ARG A 288 -4.66 -2.36 11.35
N THR A 289 -5.73 -2.28 12.14
CA THR A 289 -7.09 -2.55 11.64
C THR A 289 -7.57 -1.54 10.60
N GLY A 290 -7.20 -0.29 10.71
CA GLY A 290 -7.50 0.73 9.71
C GLY A 290 -6.63 0.62 8.46
N VAL A 291 -5.42 0.08 8.58
CA VAL A 291 -4.48 -0.06 7.45
C VAL A 291 -4.65 -1.38 6.71
N ILE A 292 -4.72 -2.50 7.42
CA ILE A 292 -4.85 -3.84 6.85
C ILE A 292 -6.30 -4.30 6.84
N GLY A 293 -6.95 -4.20 7.99
CA GLY A 293 -8.28 -4.71 8.23
C GLY A 293 -8.40 -5.48 9.54
N GLY A 294 -9.62 -5.82 9.87
CA GLY A 294 -9.96 -6.49 11.11
C GLY A 294 -11.21 -7.35 11.00
N VAL A 295 -11.70 -7.75 12.15
CA VAL A 295 -12.96 -8.48 12.27
C VAL A 295 -13.89 -7.66 13.12
N GLN A 296 -15.07 -7.38 12.61
CA GLN A 296 -16.10 -6.60 13.26
C GLN A 296 -17.37 -7.44 13.43
N ARG A 297 -18.08 -7.23 14.53
CA ARG A 297 -19.38 -7.85 14.72
C ARG A 297 -20.45 -7.05 13.97
N PHE A 298 -21.26 -7.75 13.17
CA PHE A 298 -22.39 -7.19 12.44
C PHE A 298 -23.65 -8.02 12.74
N GLY A 299 -24.52 -7.49 13.60
CA GLY A 299 -25.61 -8.27 14.18
C GLY A 299 -25.06 -9.46 14.98
N ASP A 300 -25.49 -10.67 14.64
CA ASP A 300 -25.01 -11.91 15.26
C ASP A 300 -23.83 -12.56 14.53
N SER A 301 -23.37 -11.97 13.44
CA SER A 301 -22.28 -12.50 12.61
C SER A 301 -21.00 -11.69 12.78
N TRP A 302 -19.84 -12.37 12.62
CA TRP A 302 -18.55 -11.74 12.51
C TRP A 302 -18.21 -11.52 11.03
N VAL A 303 -17.81 -10.31 10.69
CA VAL A 303 -17.49 -9.90 9.32
C VAL A 303 -16.06 -9.38 9.26
N VAL A 304 -15.32 -9.80 8.24
CA VAL A 304 -14.02 -9.21 7.93
C VAL A 304 -14.25 -7.82 7.32
N THR A 305 -13.62 -6.81 7.89
CA THR A 305 -13.56 -5.45 7.33
C THR A 305 -12.15 -5.14 6.87
N TRP A 306 -12.02 -4.68 5.63
CA TRP A 306 -10.73 -4.40 5.03
C TRP A 306 -10.28 -2.96 5.30
N GLY A 307 -8.96 -2.78 5.51
CA GLY A 307 -8.35 -1.50 5.75
C GLY A 307 -7.92 -0.79 4.46
N ALA A 308 -7.24 0.36 4.61
CA ALA A 308 -6.92 1.25 3.50
C ALA A 308 -6.05 0.60 2.41
N ILE A 309 -5.10 -0.29 2.73
CA ILE A 309 -4.24 -0.92 1.73
C ILE A 309 -5.05 -1.83 0.79
N PRO A 310 -5.79 -2.87 1.26
CA PRO A 310 -6.62 -3.70 0.36
C PRO A 310 -7.71 -2.89 -0.35
N MET A 311 -8.25 -1.85 0.29
CA MET A 311 -9.27 -0.98 -0.33
C MET A 311 -8.73 -0.14 -1.50
N ASN A 312 -7.41 -0.01 -1.62
CA ASN A 312 -6.73 0.65 -2.73
C ASN A 312 -5.97 -0.35 -3.63
N ASP A 313 -6.42 -1.61 -3.72
CA ASP A 313 -5.82 -2.58 -4.65
C ASP A 313 -5.75 -2.02 -6.07
N ARG A 314 -4.61 -2.15 -6.73
CA ARG A 314 -4.25 -1.52 -8.01
C ARG A 314 -4.21 0.01 -8.02
N GLY A 315 -4.61 0.66 -6.95
CA GLY A 315 -4.55 2.10 -6.77
C GLY A 315 -3.28 2.57 -6.08
N LEU A 316 -3.39 3.73 -5.43
CA LEU A 316 -2.33 4.35 -4.66
C LEU A 316 -2.86 4.75 -3.28
N LEU A 317 -2.04 4.58 -2.26
CA LEU A 317 -2.32 5.05 -0.90
C LEU A 317 -1.16 5.92 -0.41
N MET A 318 -1.47 7.15 -0.04
CA MET A 318 -0.56 8.02 0.67
C MET A 318 -0.74 7.84 2.18
N ILE A 319 0.36 7.56 2.87
CA ILE A 319 0.43 7.43 4.33
C ILE A 319 1.27 8.59 4.85
N ASP A 320 0.62 9.59 5.39
CA ASP A 320 1.29 10.75 5.99
C ASP A 320 1.49 10.55 7.49
N GLU A 321 2.46 11.26 8.09
CA GLU A 321 2.85 11.12 9.49
C GLU A 321 3.02 9.64 9.90
N ALA A 322 3.73 8.87 9.06
CA ALA A 322 3.89 7.43 9.23
C ALA A 322 4.63 7.05 10.52
N SER A 323 5.34 7.99 11.16
CA SER A 323 5.93 7.82 12.49
C SER A 323 4.90 7.52 13.59
N GLY A 324 3.63 7.84 13.38
CA GLY A 324 2.54 7.49 14.28
C GLY A 324 2.14 6.01 14.27
N LEU A 325 2.51 5.26 13.21
CA LEU A 325 2.30 3.81 13.17
C LEU A 325 3.32 3.10 14.06
N GLU A 326 2.88 2.08 14.77
CA GLU A 326 3.79 1.23 15.57
C GLU A 326 4.74 0.45 14.63
N VAL A 327 5.95 0.16 15.12
CA VAL A 327 6.95 -0.59 14.34
C VAL A 327 6.44 -1.99 14.00
N GLU A 328 5.75 -2.63 14.92
CA GLU A 328 5.12 -3.94 14.76
C GLU A 328 4.02 -3.90 13.68
N ASP A 329 3.22 -2.84 13.62
CA ASP A 329 2.19 -2.69 12.60
C ASP A 329 2.82 -2.60 11.20
N ILE A 330 3.93 -1.84 11.06
CA ILE A 330 4.66 -1.73 9.79
C ILE A 330 5.31 -3.08 9.41
N LYS A 331 5.84 -3.81 10.38
CA LYS A 331 6.42 -5.15 10.18
C LYS A 331 5.36 -6.13 9.68
N ASP A 332 4.15 -6.10 10.26
CA ASP A 332 3.03 -6.92 9.83
C ASP A 332 2.59 -6.62 8.39
N LEU A 333 2.82 -5.40 7.90
CA LEU A 333 2.61 -5.02 6.50
C LEU A 333 3.63 -5.63 5.53
N SER A 334 4.75 -6.11 6.02
CA SER A 334 5.90 -6.57 5.22
C SER A 334 5.51 -7.65 4.20
N SER A 335 4.75 -8.66 4.63
CA SER A 335 4.26 -9.72 3.75
C SER A 335 3.28 -9.19 2.70
N THR A 336 2.35 -8.34 3.10
CA THR A 336 1.37 -7.70 2.21
C THR A 336 2.04 -6.86 1.14
N ARG A 337 3.02 -6.04 1.51
CA ARG A 337 3.80 -5.19 0.61
C ARG A 337 4.57 -6.00 -0.44
N SER A 338 4.97 -7.22 -0.11
CA SER A 338 5.70 -8.11 -1.01
C SER A 338 4.80 -8.95 -1.89
N SER A 339 3.78 -9.59 -1.28
CA SER A 339 2.89 -10.54 -1.98
C SER A 339 1.73 -9.87 -2.71
N GLY A 340 1.36 -8.65 -2.32
CA GLY A 340 0.14 -8.00 -2.81
C GLY A 340 -1.14 -8.70 -2.38
N ALA A 341 -1.11 -9.40 -1.25
CA ALA A 341 -2.26 -10.06 -0.65
C ALA A 341 -2.26 -9.91 0.86
N VAL A 342 -3.43 -9.82 1.44
CA VAL A 342 -3.66 -9.82 2.88
C VAL A 342 -4.49 -11.03 3.26
N THR A 343 -4.05 -11.76 4.26
CA THR A 343 -4.81 -12.86 4.87
C THR A 343 -5.07 -12.54 6.34
N LEU A 344 -6.34 -12.53 6.72
CA LEU A 344 -6.77 -12.41 8.10
C LEU A 344 -7.23 -13.77 8.61
N ASN A 345 -6.52 -14.31 9.60
CA ASN A 345 -6.82 -15.58 10.24
C ASN A 345 -7.20 -15.33 11.71
N LYS A 346 -8.45 -14.92 11.94
CA LYS A 346 -9.03 -14.72 13.29
C LYS A 346 -10.26 -15.62 13.46
N ILE A 347 -11.30 -15.13 14.13
CA ILE A 347 -12.59 -15.83 14.28
C ILE A 347 -13.19 -16.14 12.90
N VAL A 348 -13.07 -15.21 11.98
CA VAL A 348 -13.43 -15.36 10.57
C VAL A 348 -12.17 -15.22 9.73
N LYS A 349 -12.03 -16.08 8.71
CA LYS A 349 -10.93 -16.02 7.76
C LYS A 349 -11.32 -15.18 6.56
N GLY A 350 -10.39 -14.36 6.08
CA GLY A 350 -10.56 -13.58 4.86
C GLY A 350 -9.24 -13.39 4.15
N GLU A 351 -9.31 -13.27 2.83
CA GLU A 351 -8.20 -12.94 1.96
C GLU A 351 -8.62 -11.84 0.99
N ALA A 352 -7.75 -10.86 0.77
CA ALA A 352 -7.96 -9.80 -0.20
C ALA A 352 -6.68 -9.48 -0.96
N ARG A 353 -6.83 -9.00 -2.19
CA ARG A 353 -5.73 -8.42 -2.95
C ARG A 353 -5.35 -7.05 -2.37
N ALA A 354 -4.07 -6.73 -2.44
CA ALA A 354 -3.50 -5.52 -1.85
C ALA A 354 -2.25 -5.04 -2.64
N ARG A 355 -2.38 -5.01 -3.97
CA ARG A 355 -1.33 -4.56 -4.91
C ARG A 355 -1.37 -3.05 -5.02
N THR A 356 -1.06 -2.40 -3.90
CA THR A 356 -1.25 -0.96 -3.71
C THR A 356 0.09 -0.24 -3.79
N ARG A 357 0.15 0.82 -4.59
CA ARG A 357 1.26 1.77 -4.62
C ARG A 357 1.27 2.54 -3.33
N LEU A 358 2.43 2.62 -2.67
CA LEU A 358 2.53 3.25 -1.36
C LEU A 358 3.44 4.47 -1.41
N LEU A 359 2.95 5.59 -0.92
CA LEU A 359 3.71 6.81 -0.67
C LEU A 359 3.73 7.07 0.83
N TRP A 360 4.87 6.88 1.47
CA TRP A 360 5.06 7.09 2.89
C TRP A 360 5.77 8.40 3.15
N PHE A 361 5.22 9.21 4.06
CA PHE A 361 5.83 10.43 4.53
C PHE A 361 5.98 10.38 6.05
N SER A 362 7.19 10.66 6.53
CA SER A 362 7.48 10.60 7.97
C SER A 362 8.50 11.64 8.39
N ASN A 363 8.40 12.04 9.63
CA ASN A 363 9.48 12.66 10.37
C ASN A 363 10.28 11.56 11.11
N PRO A 364 11.54 11.80 11.54
CA PRO A 364 12.22 10.90 12.45
C PRO A 364 11.41 10.69 13.72
N ARG A 365 11.33 9.44 14.21
CA ARG A 365 10.54 9.09 15.41
C ARG A 365 10.99 9.82 16.64
N SER A 366 12.31 10.07 16.78
CA SER A 366 12.90 10.83 17.90
C SER A 366 12.65 12.33 17.83
N GLY A 367 12.06 12.85 16.74
CA GLY A 367 11.88 14.28 16.52
C GLY A 367 13.17 15.07 16.23
N ARG A 368 14.32 14.40 16.09
CA ARG A 368 15.60 15.01 15.71
C ARG A 368 15.58 15.46 14.25
N ASN A 369 16.42 16.44 13.89
CA ASN A 369 16.64 16.79 12.50
C ASN A 369 17.53 15.76 11.81
N LEU A 370 17.46 15.66 10.48
CA LEU A 370 18.29 14.73 9.71
C LEU A 370 19.80 14.99 9.91
N SER A 371 20.19 16.25 10.11
CA SER A 371 21.57 16.64 10.40
C SER A 371 22.15 16.04 11.69
N ASP A 372 21.27 15.64 12.63
CA ASP A 372 21.67 15.12 13.94
C ASP A 372 21.96 13.60 13.90
N PHE A 373 21.63 12.95 12.78
CA PHE A 373 21.94 11.55 12.57
C PHE A 373 23.30 11.38 11.87
N TYR A 374 24.07 10.40 12.33
CA TYR A 374 25.39 10.11 11.74
C TYR A 374 25.29 9.85 10.23
N TRP A 375 24.29 9.09 9.79
CA TRP A 375 24.00 8.80 8.39
C TRP A 375 22.84 9.66 7.84
N ARG A 376 22.60 10.82 8.42
CA ARG A 376 21.56 11.78 7.99
C ARG A 376 20.21 11.10 7.71
N GLY A 377 19.62 11.28 6.53
CA GLY A 377 18.34 10.69 6.15
C GLY A 377 18.31 9.18 6.24
N PHE A 378 19.39 8.50 5.87
CA PHE A 378 19.48 7.05 6.03
C PHE A 378 19.49 6.62 7.51
N GLY A 379 20.18 7.36 8.37
CA GLY A 379 20.15 7.12 9.82
C GLY A 379 18.77 7.30 10.43
N ALA A 380 18.04 8.33 10.00
CA ALA A 380 16.65 8.53 10.39
C ALA A 380 15.72 7.42 9.86
N PHE A 381 15.97 6.94 8.65
CA PHE A 381 15.24 5.81 8.08
C PHE A 381 15.50 4.49 8.84
N GLN A 382 16.74 4.26 9.30
CA GLN A 382 17.06 3.13 10.16
C GLN A 382 16.37 3.21 11.53
N GLU A 383 16.19 4.42 12.07
CA GLU A 383 15.40 4.62 13.30
C GLU A 383 13.91 4.34 13.04
N PHE A 384 13.38 4.76 11.89
CA PHE A 384 11.99 4.54 11.52
C PHE A 384 11.68 3.05 11.30
N ILE A 385 12.54 2.34 10.57
CA ILE A 385 12.46 0.89 10.31
C ILE A 385 13.76 0.23 10.79
N PRO A 386 13.81 -0.32 11.99
CA PRO A 386 15.05 -0.90 12.53
C PRO A 386 15.50 -2.19 11.85
N VAL A 387 14.58 -2.93 11.22
CA VAL A 387 14.87 -4.24 10.62
C VAL A 387 15.33 -4.08 9.17
N MET A 388 16.57 -4.51 8.87
CA MET A 388 17.18 -4.39 7.53
C MET A 388 16.35 -5.08 6.43
N GLU A 389 15.72 -6.21 6.73
CA GLU A 389 14.87 -6.93 5.77
C GLU A 389 13.65 -6.11 5.36
N ASP A 390 13.05 -5.38 6.29
CA ASP A 390 11.91 -4.51 6.01
C ASP A 390 12.34 -3.23 5.29
N GLN A 391 13.56 -2.71 5.58
CA GLN A 391 14.17 -1.61 4.83
C GLN A 391 14.36 -1.95 3.35
N ALA A 392 14.78 -3.20 3.05
CA ALA A 392 15.03 -3.67 1.69
C ALA A 392 13.76 -3.70 0.81
N ARG A 393 12.59 -3.71 1.41
CA ARG A 393 11.29 -3.77 0.70
C ARG A 393 10.88 -2.44 0.08
N TYR A 394 11.47 -1.32 0.52
CA TYR A 394 11.22 -0.02 -0.10
C TYR A 394 11.94 0.08 -1.44
N ASP A 395 11.22 0.51 -2.47
CA ASP A 395 11.78 0.68 -3.81
C ASP A 395 12.56 1.99 -3.92
N LEU A 396 11.98 3.06 -3.37
CA LEU A 396 12.59 4.38 -3.29
C LEU A 396 12.58 4.86 -1.83
N VAL A 397 13.73 5.39 -1.40
CA VAL A 397 13.86 6.08 -0.11
C VAL A 397 14.55 7.41 -0.34
N LEU A 398 13.88 8.48 0.06
CA LEU A 398 14.34 9.86 -0.13
C LEU A 398 14.45 10.57 1.21
N SER A 399 15.38 11.53 1.28
CA SER A 399 15.49 12.49 2.37
C SER A 399 14.85 13.82 2.01
N ALA A 400 14.30 14.50 3.00
CA ALA A 400 13.81 15.87 2.92
C ALA A 400 14.41 16.69 4.07
N ALA A 401 15.65 17.14 3.89
CA ALA A 401 16.31 17.99 4.86
C ALA A 401 15.97 19.47 4.65
N ARG A 402 16.15 20.28 5.69
CA ARG A 402 15.92 21.74 5.60
C ARG A 402 16.83 22.41 4.58
N GLU A 403 18.06 21.93 4.44
CA GLU A 403 19.01 22.41 3.46
C GLU A 403 18.65 22.07 2.00
N ASP A 404 17.71 21.17 1.78
CA ASP A 404 17.24 20.78 0.45
C ASP A 404 16.17 21.73 -0.11
N VAL A 405 15.65 22.64 0.71
CA VAL A 405 14.53 23.50 0.36
C VAL A 405 15.02 24.92 0.17
N ASP A 406 14.83 25.46 -1.03
CA ASP A 406 15.02 26.90 -1.27
C ASP A 406 13.89 27.70 -0.63
N ILE A 407 14.19 28.93 -0.17
CA ILE A 407 13.19 29.82 0.39
C ILE A 407 12.15 30.11 -0.69
N LEU A 408 10.92 29.66 -0.46
CA LEU A 408 9.81 29.84 -1.38
C LEU A 408 9.50 31.34 -1.53
N ASN A 409 9.87 31.89 -2.67
CA ASN A 409 9.24 33.12 -3.14
C ASN A 409 7.86 32.72 -3.65
N GLY A 410 6.80 33.26 -3.07
CA GLY A 410 5.43 32.94 -3.49
C GLY A 410 5.29 33.11 -5.00
N ILE A 411 5.01 32.01 -5.69
CA ILE A 411 4.76 32.02 -7.12
C ILE A 411 3.31 32.44 -7.31
N ASP A 412 3.08 33.59 -7.91
CA ASP A 412 1.76 33.95 -8.42
C ASP A 412 1.46 33.04 -9.62
N VAL A 413 0.53 32.11 -9.42
CA VAL A 413 0.21 31.10 -10.43
C VAL A 413 -0.92 31.62 -11.31
N GLU A 414 -0.61 32.00 -12.53
CA GLU A 414 -1.59 32.40 -13.54
C GLU A 414 -2.06 31.20 -14.42
N THR A 415 -1.35 30.07 -14.38
CA THR A 415 -1.62 28.90 -15.26
C THR A 415 -1.75 27.62 -14.45
N HIS A 416 -2.68 26.76 -14.83
CA HIS A 416 -2.87 25.44 -14.26
C HIS A 416 -2.38 24.35 -15.20
N VAL A 417 -1.94 23.21 -14.64
CA VAL A 417 -1.57 22.03 -15.41
C VAL A 417 -2.81 21.45 -16.10
N ASN A 418 -2.67 21.06 -17.35
CA ASN A 418 -3.70 20.25 -17.99
C ASN A 418 -3.66 18.82 -17.44
N LEU A 419 -4.53 18.52 -16.50
CA LEU A 419 -4.53 17.25 -15.77
C LEU A 419 -5.05 16.06 -16.57
N GLY A 420 -5.89 16.28 -17.59
CA GLY A 420 -6.49 15.20 -18.39
C GLY A 420 -5.49 14.20 -18.95
N PRO A 421 -4.41 14.64 -19.65
CA PRO A 421 -3.36 13.74 -20.12
C PRO A 421 -2.68 12.93 -19.01
N TRP A 422 -2.42 13.55 -17.85
CA TRP A 422 -1.79 12.90 -16.72
C TRP A 422 -2.69 11.83 -16.08
N GLN A 423 -3.97 12.15 -15.87
CA GLN A 423 -4.95 11.19 -15.37
C GLN A 423 -5.08 9.98 -16.29
N ALA A 424 -5.10 10.20 -17.61
CA ALA A 424 -5.15 9.14 -18.59
C ALA A 424 -3.86 8.29 -18.55
N LEU A 425 -2.67 8.91 -18.44
CA LEU A 425 -1.40 8.21 -18.33
C LEU A 425 -1.35 7.31 -17.08
N PHE A 426 -1.78 7.84 -15.93
CA PHE A 426 -1.79 7.06 -14.68
C PHE A 426 -2.84 5.95 -14.72
N SER A 427 -4.02 6.20 -15.27
CA SER A 427 -5.04 5.17 -15.48
C SER A 427 -4.55 4.06 -16.41
N LEU A 428 -3.79 4.41 -17.46
CA LEU A 428 -3.12 3.44 -18.30
C LEU A 428 -2.14 2.59 -17.49
N ALA A 429 -1.21 3.20 -16.75
CA ALA A 429 -0.23 2.50 -15.93
C ALA A 429 -0.89 1.52 -14.95
N TRP A 430 -2.03 1.91 -14.38
CA TRP A 430 -2.75 1.09 -13.40
C TRP A 430 -3.57 -0.04 -14.03
N SER A 431 -3.91 0.06 -15.33
CA SER A 431 -4.69 -0.93 -16.08
C SER A 431 -3.84 -1.93 -16.86
N ILE A 432 -2.55 -1.65 -17.11
CA ILE A 432 -1.63 -2.52 -17.86
C ILE A 432 -1.48 -3.87 -17.15
N THR A 433 -1.62 -4.94 -17.92
CA THR A 433 -1.38 -6.32 -17.48
C THR A 433 0.05 -6.76 -17.80
N SER A 434 0.52 -7.81 -17.14
CA SER A 434 1.85 -8.37 -17.41
C SER A 434 2.04 -8.85 -18.85
N GLU A 435 0.96 -9.24 -19.53
CA GLU A 435 0.99 -9.70 -20.94
C GLU A 435 1.29 -8.57 -21.93
N GLU A 436 0.94 -7.34 -21.56
CA GLU A 436 1.18 -6.15 -22.38
C GLU A 436 2.60 -5.61 -22.26
N ILE A 437 3.40 -6.07 -21.28
CA ILE A 437 4.77 -5.59 -21.07
C ILE A 437 5.75 -6.43 -21.88
N LYS A 438 6.48 -5.79 -22.80
CA LYS A 438 7.47 -6.45 -23.65
C LYS A 438 8.89 -6.10 -23.23
N ILE A 439 9.65 -7.13 -22.88
CA ILE A 439 11.05 -7.01 -22.45
C ILE A 439 11.90 -7.89 -23.36
N SER A 440 12.67 -7.27 -24.24
CA SER A 440 13.56 -7.98 -25.18
C SER A 440 14.70 -8.72 -24.44
N LYS A 441 15.34 -9.66 -25.12
CA LYS A 441 16.52 -10.37 -24.56
C LYS A 441 17.65 -9.40 -24.25
N GLU A 442 17.85 -8.40 -25.10
CA GLU A 442 18.86 -7.34 -24.91
C GLU A 442 18.59 -6.54 -23.64
N VAL A 443 17.35 -6.09 -23.45
CA VAL A 443 16.97 -5.34 -22.24
C VAL A 443 17.11 -6.21 -20.98
N LYS A 444 16.74 -7.50 -21.03
CA LYS A 444 16.95 -8.43 -19.91
C LYS A 444 18.43 -8.57 -19.54
N GLN A 445 19.29 -8.63 -20.53
CA GLN A 445 20.75 -8.68 -20.30
C GLN A 445 21.25 -7.36 -19.70
N TYR A 446 20.83 -6.23 -20.25
CA TYR A 446 21.21 -4.91 -19.76
C TYR A 446 20.75 -4.65 -18.34
N VAL A 447 19.55 -5.11 -17.94
CA VAL A 447 19.08 -5.07 -16.54
C VAL A 447 20.02 -5.82 -15.61
N ARG A 448 20.49 -7.02 -15.99
CA ARG A 448 21.44 -7.82 -15.17
C ARG A 448 22.79 -7.13 -15.01
N GLU A 449 23.32 -6.59 -16.09
CA GLU A 449 24.61 -5.86 -16.08
C GLU A 449 24.50 -4.57 -15.24
N THR A 450 23.41 -3.83 -15.42
CA THR A 450 23.12 -2.62 -14.64
C THR A 450 22.94 -2.95 -13.17
N ALA A 451 22.22 -4.04 -12.84
CA ALA A 451 22.05 -4.50 -11.47
C ALA A 451 23.37 -4.86 -10.79
N LYS A 452 24.26 -5.55 -11.53
CA LYS A 452 25.60 -5.88 -11.05
C LYS A 452 26.41 -4.61 -10.75
N SER A 453 26.48 -3.69 -11.71
CA SER A 453 27.20 -2.41 -11.55
C SER A 453 26.64 -1.56 -10.40
N LEU A 454 25.31 -1.48 -10.24
CA LEU A 454 24.68 -0.75 -9.14
C LEU A 454 24.98 -1.41 -7.78
N ASN A 455 25.00 -2.74 -7.73
CA ASN A 455 25.35 -3.48 -6.52
C ASN A 455 26.85 -3.29 -6.18
N GLU A 456 27.74 -3.24 -7.18
CA GLU A 456 29.15 -2.91 -6.97
C GLU A 456 29.33 -1.48 -6.43
N ALA A 457 28.53 -0.52 -6.89
CA ALA A 457 28.59 0.87 -6.42
C ALA A 457 27.97 1.07 -5.03
N LEU A 458 26.72 0.66 -4.84
CA LEU A 458 25.86 0.98 -3.69
C LEU A 458 25.40 -0.25 -2.90
N GLY A 459 25.80 -1.45 -3.27
CA GLY A 459 25.41 -2.68 -2.57
C GLY A 459 26.15 -2.90 -1.26
N GLY A 460 25.62 -3.84 -0.47
CA GLY A 460 26.11 -4.18 0.88
C GLY A 460 25.25 -3.58 2.00
N GLY A 461 24.36 -2.64 1.68
CA GLY A 461 23.35 -2.12 2.58
C GLY A 461 21.95 -2.54 2.18
N PRO A 462 20.91 -2.20 2.97
CA PRO A 462 19.55 -2.71 2.80
C PRO A 462 18.82 -2.13 1.58
N LEU A 463 19.18 -0.93 1.11
CA LEU A 463 18.46 -0.29 0.00
C LEU A 463 18.88 -0.82 -1.38
N VAL A 464 20.06 -1.42 -1.48
CA VAL A 464 20.57 -2.07 -2.69
C VAL A 464 21.07 -3.46 -2.34
N VAL A 465 20.16 -4.45 -2.40
CA VAL A 465 20.44 -5.86 -2.04
C VAL A 465 20.70 -6.67 -3.30
N GLY A 466 21.85 -7.31 -3.41
CA GLY A 466 22.38 -7.92 -4.62
C GLY A 466 21.42 -8.76 -5.46
N VAL A 467 20.62 -9.63 -4.81
CA VAL A 467 19.67 -10.50 -5.53
C VAL A 467 18.42 -9.75 -6.00
N ALA A 468 17.96 -8.74 -5.24
CA ALA A 468 16.71 -8.03 -5.50
C ALA A 468 16.88 -6.74 -6.34
N VAL A 469 18.09 -6.33 -6.64
CA VAL A 469 18.36 -5.07 -7.37
C VAL A 469 17.73 -5.05 -8.76
N HIS A 470 17.77 -6.18 -9.47
CA HIS A 470 17.19 -6.27 -10.81
C HIS A 470 15.67 -6.09 -10.80
N GLU A 471 14.97 -6.55 -9.76
CA GLU A 471 13.53 -6.35 -9.61
C GLU A 471 13.19 -4.87 -9.38
N LYS A 472 13.97 -4.20 -8.52
CA LYS A 472 13.83 -2.76 -8.27
C LYS A 472 14.08 -1.94 -9.54
N LEU A 473 15.12 -2.28 -10.30
CA LEU A 473 15.40 -1.66 -11.60
C LEU A 473 14.27 -1.89 -12.59
N LEU A 474 13.71 -3.10 -12.67
CA LEU A 474 12.57 -3.39 -13.55
C LEU A 474 11.34 -2.57 -13.21
N ARG A 475 10.97 -2.47 -11.93
CA ARG A 475 9.84 -1.66 -11.48
C ARG A 475 9.98 -0.20 -11.90
N LEU A 476 11.14 0.38 -11.64
CA LEU A 476 11.45 1.76 -12.02
C LEU A 476 11.54 1.94 -13.54
N SER A 477 12.08 0.95 -14.26
CA SER A 477 12.16 1.00 -15.74
C SER A 477 10.78 1.00 -16.37
N CYS A 478 9.83 0.21 -15.86
CA CYS A 478 8.43 0.25 -16.29
C CYS A 478 7.80 1.61 -16.01
N ALA A 479 8.04 2.18 -14.82
CA ALA A 479 7.54 3.50 -14.47
C ALA A 479 8.11 4.60 -15.39
N PHE A 480 9.41 4.54 -15.72
CA PHE A 480 10.01 5.46 -16.69
C PHE A 480 9.49 5.24 -18.12
N ALA A 481 9.23 3.99 -18.51
CA ALA A 481 8.63 3.72 -19.83
C ALA A 481 7.24 4.34 -19.96
N ILE A 482 6.42 4.27 -18.92
CA ILE A 482 5.13 4.97 -18.86
C ILE A 482 5.34 6.48 -18.91
N ALA A 483 6.22 7.05 -18.08
CA ALA A 483 6.51 8.48 -18.06
C ALA A 483 7.05 9.01 -19.40
N CYS A 484 7.70 8.16 -20.19
CA CYS A 484 8.17 8.46 -21.54
C CYS A 484 7.12 8.19 -22.64
N GLY A 485 5.88 7.84 -22.31
CA GLY A 485 4.84 7.54 -23.29
C GLY A 485 5.16 6.33 -24.19
N ALA A 486 5.94 5.35 -23.69
CA ALA A 486 6.42 4.21 -24.47
C ALA A 486 5.37 3.09 -24.70
N TYR A 487 4.10 3.42 -24.52
CA TYR A 487 3.01 2.47 -24.81
C TYR A 487 2.58 2.56 -26.26
N ASP A 488 2.68 1.43 -26.96
CA ASP A 488 2.21 1.30 -28.34
C ASP A 488 0.73 0.92 -28.35
N LEU A 489 -0.12 1.84 -28.78
CA LEU A 489 -1.57 1.63 -28.87
C LEU A 489 -1.96 0.59 -29.92
N LYS A 490 -1.20 0.46 -31.01
CA LYS A 490 -1.51 -0.48 -32.10
C LYS A 490 -1.30 -1.92 -31.69
N ASN A 491 -0.21 -2.16 -30.95
CA ASN A 491 0.16 -3.49 -30.46
C ASN A 491 -0.32 -3.74 -29.03
N SER A 492 -0.95 -2.77 -28.38
CA SER A 492 -1.33 -2.80 -26.97
C SER A 492 -0.18 -3.29 -26.09
N ALA A 493 0.98 -2.65 -26.21
CA ALA A 493 2.21 -3.09 -25.57
C ALA A 493 3.03 -1.94 -24.98
N LEU A 494 3.49 -2.12 -23.77
CA LEU A 494 4.52 -1.28 -23.15
C LEU A 494 5.90 -1.85 -23.47
N GLU A 495 6.68 -1.13 -24.27
CA GLU A 495 8.00 -1.58 -24.70
C GLU A 495 9.10 -1.00 -23.82
N LEU A 496 9.79 -1.88 -23.07
CA LEU A 496 10.98 -1.49 -22.31
C LEU A 496 12.20 -1.40 -23.22
N THR A 497 12.98 -0.34 -23.04
CA THR A 497 14.26 -0.13 -23.72
C THR A 497 15.39 0.02 -22.70
N THR A 498 16.64 -0.07 -23.18
CA THR A 498 17.83 0.17 -22.35
C THR A 498 17.88 1.60 -21.78
N LYS A 499 17.28 2.58 -22.48
CA LYS A 499 17.13 3.96 -21.99
C LYS A 499 16.34 4.00 -20.67
N HIS A 500 15.21 3.30 -20.59
CA HIS A 500 14.38 3.26 -19.38
C HIS A 500 15.12 2.63 -18.20
N VAL A 501 15.94 1.59 -18.46
CA VAL A 501 16.78 0.95 -17.43
C VAL A 501 17.88 1.90 -16.97
N ARG A 502 18.51 2.63 -17.89
CA ARG A 502 19.50 3.67 -17.57
C ARG A 502 18.88 4.75 -16.70
N PHE A 503 17.69 5.25 -17.05
CA PHE A 503 16.97 6.24 -16.25
C PHE A 503 16.65 5.74 -14.84
N ALA A 504 16.22 4.50 -14.71
CA ALA A 504 15.97 3.88 -13.41
C ALA A 504 17.24 3.85 -12.53
N ARG A 505 18.38 3.48 -13.11
CA ARG A 505 19.68 3.52 -12.44
C ARG A 505 20.07 4.94 -12.02
N GLU A 506 20.03 5.89 -12.95
CA GLU A 506 20.41 7.29 -12.70
C GLU A 506 19.56 7.91 -11.58
N PHE A 507 18.26 7.60 -11.53
CA PHE A 507 17.36 8.10 -10.49
C PHE A 507 17.68 7.52 -9.12
N LEU A 508 17.96 6.21 -9.04
CA LEU A 508 18.43 5.57 -7.80
C LEU A 508 19.76 6.14 -7.33
N GLU A 509 20.72 6.29 -8.22
CA GLU A 509 22.03 6.89 -7.89
C GLU A 509 21.88 8.34 -7.43
N TRP A 510 21.02 9.11 -8.07
CA TRP A 510 20.74 10.51 -7.69
C TRP A 510 20.16 10.60 -6.28
N THR A 511 19.12 9.83 -5.99
CA THR A 511 18.41 9.90 -4.70
C THR A 511 19.24 9.34 -3.55
N LEU A 512 19.95 8.21 -3.76
CA LEU A 512 20.75 7.56 -2.72
C LEU A 512 22.09 8.27 -2.43
N ASN A 513 22.69 8.92 -3.43
CA ASN A 513 23.93 9.69 -3.26
C ASN A 513 23.69 11.15 -2.83
N LYS A 514 22.44 11.56 -2.65
CA LYS A 514 22.14 12.90 -2.15
C LYS A 514 22.80 13.13 -0.78
N PRO A 515 23.50 14.27 -0.55
CA PRO A 515 24.20 14.51 0.72
C PRO A 515 23.27 14.43 1.95
N SER A 516 22.04 14.93 1.86
CA SER A 516 21.06 14.84 2.93
C SER A 516 20.53 13.42 3.16
N MET A 517 20.68 12.49 2.19
CA MET A 517 20.34 11.08 2.35
C MET A 517 21.42 10.30 3.12
N GLY A 518 22.69 10.54 2.83
CA GLY A 518 23.83 9.94 3.53
C GLY A 518 24.07 8.44 3.26
N TYR A 519 23.31 7.81 2.35
CA TYR A 519 23.43 6.37 2.06
C TYR A 519 24.75 6.03 1.36
N GLY A 520 25.21 6.87 0.43
CA GLY A 520 26.49 6.68 -0.24
C GLY A 520 27.70 6.69 0.74
N ASP A 521 27.66 7.55 1.76
CA ASP A 521 28.67 7.60 2.82
C ASP A 521 28.64 6.33 3.68
N TYR A 522 27.45 5.91 4.09
CA TYR A 522 27.26 4.65 4.80
C TYR A 522 27.85 3.46 4.05
N ILE A 523 27.58 3.34 2.75
CA ILE A 523 28.12 2.23 1.95
C ILE A 523 29.64 2.29 1.83
N ARG A 524 30.23 3.49 1.67
CA ARG A 524 31.70 3.63 1.63
C ARG A 524 32.34 3.15 2.92
N GLU A 525 31.82 3.55 4.07
CA GLU A 525 32.34 3.08 5.35
C GLU A 525 32.08 1.60 5.61
N PHE A 526 30.89 1.12 5.25
CA PHE A 526 30.56 -0.30 5.36
C PHE A 526 31.53 -1.17 4.56
N LYS A 527 31.83 -0.81 3.31
CA LYS A 527 32.81 -1.52 2.46
C LYS A 527 34.21 -1.47 3.03
N ARG A 528 34.63 -0.30 3.53
CA ARG A 528 35.93 -0.16 4.19
C ARG A 528 36.02 -1.07 5.44
N ALA A 529 34.97 -1.12 6.24
CA ALA A 529 34.94 -1.99 7.40
C ALA A 529 34.97 -3.48 7.03
N GLN A 530 34.25 -3.88 5.98
CA GLN A 530 34.31 -5.25 5.45
C GLN A 530 35.70 -5.61 4.90
N GLN A 531 36.30 -4.72 4.12
CA GLN A 531 37.64 -4.94 3.60
C GLN A 531 38.65 -5.09 4.74
N LYS A 532 38.64 -4.18 5.71
CA LYS A 532 39.47 -4.26 6.91
C LYS A 532 39.27 -5.59 7.65
N ARG A 533 38.03 -6.04 7.78
CA ARG A 533 37.70 -7.34 8.40
C ARG A 533 38.27 -8.51 7.60
N ALA A 534 38.12 -8.50 6.29
CA ALA A 534 38.67 -9.53 5.41
C ALA A 534 40.21 -9.57 5.47
N ASP A 535 40.88 -8.41 5.42
CA ASP A 535 42.34 -8.29 5.55
C ASP A 535 42.81 -8.80 6.91
N ASN A 536 42.08 -8.49 7.99
CA ASN A 536 42.37 -8.99 9.33
C ASN A 536 42.19 -10.51 9.41
N MET A 537 41.09 -11.05 8.82
CA MET A 537 40.88 -12.50 8.77
C MET A 537 42.00 -13.22 8.02
N GLN A 538 42.44 -12.69 6.88
CA GLN A 538 43.53 -13.25 6.09
C GLN A 538 44.84 -13.21 6.86
N PHE A 539 45.13 -12.07 7.52
CA PHE A 539 46.33 -11.92 8.35
C PHE A 539 46.35 -12.95 9.48
N VAL A 540 45.29 -13.09 10.24
CA VAL A 540 45.18 -14.06 11.35
C VAL A 540 45.29 -15.51 10.84
N ARG A 541 44.66 -15.83 9.72
CA ARG A 541 44.75 -17.15 9.09
C ARG A 541 46.18 -17.48 8.71
N THR A 542 46.88 -16.53 8.07
CA THR A 542 48.29 -16.71 7.72
C THR A 542 49.17 -16.88 8.95
N LEU A 543 48.93 -16.08 10.01
CA LEU A 543 49.68 -16.16 11.25
C LEU A 543 49.51 -17.52 11.95
N ILE A 544 48.27 -18.03 12.02
CA ILE A 544 48.01 -19.36 12.62
C ILE A 544 48.56 -20.49 11.73
N ALA A 545 48.47 -20.37 10.42
CA ALA A 545 49.01 -21.36 9.48
C ALA A 545 50.57 -21.49 9.61
N VAL A 546 51.26 -20.36 9.81
CA VAL A 546 52.71 -20.34 10.02
C VAL A 546 53.10 -20.78 11.44
N HIS A 547 52.28 -20.40 12.43
CA HIS A 547 52.54 -20.65 13.84
C HIS A 547 51.31 -21.25 14.54
N PRO A 548 50.96 -22.53 14.33
CA PRO A 548 49.72 -23.13 14.85
C PRO A 548 49.58 -23.02 16.37
N ALA A 549 50.67 -23.09 17.11
CA ALA A 549 50.65 -23.00 18.59
C ALA A 549 50.15 -21.64 19.13
N ILE A 550 50.17 -20.57 18.30
CA ILE A 550 49.70 -19.24 18.69
C ILE A 550 48.18 -19.20 18.93
N LYS A 551 47.43 -20.12 18.35
CA LYS A 551 45.97 -20.20 18.47
C LYS A 551 45.51 -20.23 19.93
N ALA A 552 46.25 -20.96 20.79
CA ALA A 552 45.95 -21.03 22.21
C ALA A 552 46.01 -19.66 22.91
N LEU A 553 46.96 -18.82 22.57
CA LEU A 553 47.08 -17.46 23.11
C LEU A 553 46.03 -16.52 22.52
N LEU A 554 45.75 -16.61 21.23
CA LEU A 554 44.74 -15.76 20.57
C LEU A 554 43.32 -16.05 21.02
N THR A 555 43.06 -17.22 21.61
CA THR A 555 41.78 -17.60 22.18
C THR A 555 41.70 -17.43 23.70
N ALA A 556 42.82 -17.07 24.34
CA ALA A 556 42.87 -16.81 25.80
C ALA A 556 42.23 -15.47 26.15
N THR A 557 41.79 -15.32 27.40
CA THR A 557 41.23 -14.06 27.89
C THR A 557 42.28 -12.94 27.95
N SER A 558 43.51 -13.27 28.25
CA SER A 558 44.70 -12.40 28.17
C SER A 558 45.96 -13.22 28.19
N PHE A 559 47.05 -12.65 27.71
CA PHE A 559 48.39 -13.26 27.76
C PHE A 559 49.46 -12.19 27.93
N LYS A 560 50.69 -12.61 28.34
CA LYS A 560 51.84 -11.72 28.49
C LYS A 560 52.74 -11.77 27.23
N GLY A 561 53.41 -10.68 26.92
CA GLY A 561 54.24 -10.57 25.74
C GLY A 561 55.36 -11.61 25.65
N TYR A 562 55.93 -12.05 26.78
CA TYR A 562 56.93 -13.12 26.75
C TYR A 562 56.35 -14.49 26.38
N GLN A 563 55.13 -14.79 26.71
CA GLN A 563 54.45 -16.03 26.34
C GLN A 563 54.23 -16.11 24.78
N PHE A 564 53.96 -14.95 24.19
CA PHE A 564 53.84 -14.85 22.74
C PHE A 564 55.20 -15.14 22.04
N GLN A 565 56.30 -14.62 22.54
CA GLN A 565 57.63 -14.87 22.04
C GLN A 565 58.03 -16.36 22.20
N GLU A 566 57.77 -16.92 23.38
CA GLU A 566 58.11 -18.32 23.72
C GLU A 566 57.36 -19.33 22.81
N ILE A 567 56.09 -19.11 22.59
CA ILE A 567 55.25 -20.00 21.72
C ILE A 567 55.65 -19.88 20.24
N LEU A 568 55.97 -18.69 19.77
CA LEU A 568 56.42 -18.48 18.40
C LEU A 568 57.82 -19.06 18.13
N GLY A 569 58.66 -19.14 19.15
CA GLY A 569 60.06 -19.58 18.99
C GLY A 569 60.91 -18.65 18.11
N ILE A 570 60.52 -17.36 18.03
CA ILE A 570 61.16 -16.34 17.18
C ILE A 570 61.92 -15.31 18.02
N GLU A 571 62.79 -14.51 17.36
CA GLU A 571 63.50 -13.45 18.03
C GLU A 571 62.54 -12.35 18.60
N LYS A 572 63.00 -11.68 19.68
CA LYS A 572 62.22 -10.65 20.34
C LYS A 572 61.74 -9.52 19.41
N ASN A 573 62.58 -9.11 18.50
CA ASN A 573 62.28 -8.05 17.53
C ASN A 573 61.13 -8.46 16.58
N GLU A 574 61.14 -9.69 16.11
CA GLU A 574 60.10 -10.23 15.22
C GLU A 574 58.79 -10.44 15.95
N SER A 575 58.82 -11.00 17.15
CA SER A 575 57.66 -11.13 18.03
C SER A 575 57.00 -9.78 18.33
N SER A 576 57.85 -8.76 18.64
CA SER A 576 57.36 -7.39 18.88
C SER A 576 56.71 -6.76 17.64
N LYS A 577 57.22 -7.04 16.46
CA LYS A 577 56.62 -6.56 15.20
C LYS A 577 55.26 -7.17 14.95
N ILE A 578 55.09 -8.49 15.09
CA ILE A 578 53.80 -9.17 14.94
C ILE A 578 52.80 -8.65 15.94
N MET A 579 53.21 -8.45 17.22
CA MET A 579 52.34 -7.88 18.25
C MET A 579 51.91 -6.44 17.92
N SER A 580 52.86 -5.61 17.44
CA SER A 580 52.55 -4.25 16.99
C SER A 580 51.55 -4.24 15.83
N ASP A 581 51.68 -5.16 14.88
CA ASP A 581 50.75 -5.31 13.76
C ASP A 581 49.35 -5.71 14.25
N LEU A 582 49.27 -6.65 15.20
CA LEU A 582 47.98 -7.03 15.80
C LEU A 582 47.29 -5.87 16.55
N ILE A 583 48.08 -5.05 17.28
CA ILE A 583 47.62 -3.87 17.98
C ILE A 583 47.14 -2.80 16.98
N THR A 584 47.96 -2.51 15.96
CA THR A 584 47.63 -1.51 14.92
C THR A 584 46.37 -1.89 14.16
N ARG A 585 46.15 -3.17 13.92
CA ARG A 585 44.92 -3.70 13.32
C ARG A 585 43.71 -3.67 14.24
N GLY A 586 43.89 -3.39 15.56
CA GLY A 586 42.86 -3.40 16.57
C GLY A 586 42.43 -4.80 17.03
N LEU A 587 43.24 -5.80 16.75
CA LEU A 587 43.02 -7.21 17.13
C LEU A 587 43.53 -7.54 18.53
N LEU A 588 44.46 -6.75 19.06
CA LEU A 588 44.95 -6.83 20.43
C LEU A 588 44.84 -5.49 21.12
N ARG A 589 44.55 -5.51 22.44
CA ARG A 589 44.58 -4.32 23.30
C ARG A 589 45.57 -4.50 24.42
N PRO A 590 46.34 -3.46 24.78
CA PRO A 590 47.15 -3.48 25.98
C PRO A 590 46.24 -3.65 27.23
N GLY A 591 46.63 -4.54 28.13
CA GLY A 591 45.99 -4.76 29.42
C GLY A 591 46.90 -4.28 30.59
N SER A 592 46.54 -4.55 31.80
CA SER A 592 47.32 -4.23 33.01
C SER A 592 48.54 -5.15 33.13
N GLY A 593 49.70 -4.63 33.62
CA GLY A 593 50.86 -5.43 33.97
C GLY A 593 51.54 -6.11 32.77
N ALA A 594 51.76 -5.40 31.66
CA ALA A 594 52.36 -5.90 30.44
C ALA A 594 51.64 -7.10 29.80
N SER A 595 50.30 -7.19 30.02
CA SER A 595 49.44 -8.17 29.38
C SER A 595 48.77 -7.59 28.12
N TYR A 596 48.28 -8.48 27.29
CA TYR A 596 47.55 -8.17 26.07
C TYR A 596 46.22 -8.93 26.07
N ILE A 597 45.16 -8.27 25.62
CA ILE A 597 43.79 -8.81 25.58
C ILE A 597 43.39 -8.96 24.10
N PRO A 598 43.14 -10.19 23.64
CA PRO A 598 42.61 -10.41 22.31
C PRO A 598 41.21 -9.76 22.13
N ASP A 599 41.00 -9.13 20.98
CA ASP A 599 39.66 -8.63 20.63
C ASP A 599 38.71 -9.78 20.28
N LYS A 600 37.38 -9.56 20.43
CA LYS A 600 36.36 -10.56 20.14
C LYS A 600 36.51 -11.12 18.70
N LEU A 601 36.79 -10.25 17.73
CA LEU A 601 36.98 -10.65 16.34
C LEU A 601 38.18 -11.61 16.18
N LEU A 602 39.30 -11.32 16.85
CA LEU A 602 40.45 -12.20 16.83
C LEU A 602 40.15 -13.58 17.41
N MET A 603 39.46 -13.62 18.56
CA MET A 603 39.05 -14.86 19.20
C MET A 603 38.09 -15.68 18.33
N GLU A 604 37.14 -15.02 17.66
CA GLU A 604 36.20 -15.69 16.75
C GLU A 604 36.92 -16.31 15.56
N ILE A 605 37.80 -15.55 14.91
CA ILE A 605 38.58 -16.04 13.77
C ILE A 605 39.47 -17.22 14.19
N ALA A 606 40.16 -17.10 15.31
CA ALA A 606 41.02 -18.16 15.81
C ALA A 606 40.28 -19.45 16.19
N LYS A 607 39.04 -19.33 16.73
CA LYS A 607 38.16 -20.48 17.05
C LYS A 607 37.63 -21.19 15.81
N GLN A 608 37.38 -20.47 14.73
CA GLN A 608 36.83 -21.02 13.48
C GLN A 608 37.86 -21.79 12.65
N MET A 609 39.15 -21.63 12.93
CA MET A 609 40.18 -22.36 12.24
C MET A 609 40.36 -23.74 12.90
N GLU A 610 39.98 -24.80 12.19
CA GLU A 610 40.43 -26.14 12.53
C GLU A 610 41.94 -26.26 12.25
N VAL A 611 42.65 -26.80 13.22
CA VAL A 611 44.13 -27.05 13.08
C VAL A 611 44.39 -28.35 12.34
#